data_a00490bacfda08b2a021252f011dadf0
#
_entry.id   a00490bacfda08b2a021252f011dadf0
#
_cell.length_a   1.000
_cell.length_b   1.000
_cell.length_c   1.000
_cell.angle_alpha   90.00
_cell.angle_beta   90.00
_cell.angle_gamma   90.00
#
_symmetry.space_group_name_H-M   'P 1'
#
loop_
_entity.id
_entity.type
_entity.pdbx_description
1 polymer ?
#
loop_
_entity_poly.entity_id
_entity_poly.type
_entity_poly.pdbx_seq_one_letter_code
_entity_poly.pdbx_strand_id
1 'polypeptide(L)'
;IAHRDRMRALLTQERAARQTVNRFFASQLSEITAAMESGRKDASEDFWQRISSGQGLTFDVTAIRAAAMDALNQLIDWNQQDEALLRTLNPVWEEAFNTGAKSIEQNFGITAVRAPRLTDYLRQQGLKRVRGINETTRDKIASALADGIEAGESTAQLVKRIQQHLPDMQAERAAAIATSEAHTSMQAGSFAQMQYGGCTTKTWITAGDEDVRDSHRSQNGVTVPIDQPF
;
A
#
# COMPACT_ATOMS: atom_id res chain seq x y z
N ILE A 1 -17.26 10.48 -24.43
CA ILE A 1 -15.97 9.98 -24.97
C ILE A 1 -14.88 10.16 -23.91
N ALA A 2 -14.65 11.36 -23.39
CA ALA A 2 -13.61 11.66 -22.42
C ALA A 2 -13.62 10.80 -21.13
N HIS A 3 -14.80 10.51 -20.58
CA HIS A 3 -14.93 9.65 -19.39
C HIS A 3 -14.50 8.20 -19.70
N ARG A 4 -14.83 7.67 -20.85
CA ARG A 4 -14.48 6.31 -21.28
C ARG A 4 -12.97 6.15 -21.47
N ASP A 5 -12.31 7.15 -22.05
CA ASP A 5 -10.86 7.12 -22.30
C ASP A 5 -10.07 7.25 -21.00
N ARG A 6 -10.54 8.11 -20.08
CA ARG A 6 -10.00 8.21 -18.73
C ARG A 6 -10.11 6.88 -17.96
N MET A 7 -11.26 6.22 -18.04
CA MET A 7 -11.48 4.93 -17.38
C MET A 7 -10.58 3.83 -17.95
N ARG A 8 -10.39 3.79 -19.29
CA ARG A 8 -9.47 2.84 -19.92
C ARG A 8 -8.01 3.08 -19.50
N ALA A 9 -7.57 4.31 -19.48
CA ALA A 9 -6.23 4.67 -19.01
C ALA A 9 -6.02 4.22 -17.55
N LEU A 10 -6.98 4.48 -16.69
CA LEU A 10 -6.94 4.08 -15.29
C LEU A 10 -6.84 2.56 -15.14
N LEU A 11 -7.69 1.79 -15.81
CA LEU A 11 -7.66 0.32 -15.76
C LEU A 11 -6.33 -0.26 -16.27
N THR A 12 -5.71 0.38 -17.24
CA THR A 12 -4.37 -0.03 -17.73
C THR A 12 -3.30 0.23 -16.67
N GLN A 13 -3.34 1.39 -16.03
CA GLN A 13 -2.42 1.75 -14.94
C GLN A 13 -2.59 0.85 -13.73
N GLU A 14 -3.81 0.53 -13.34
CA GLU A 14 -4.10 -0.40 -12.24
C GLU A 14 -3.51 -1.79 -12.50
N ARG A 15 -3.64 -2.31 -13.73
CA ARG A 15 -3.05 -3.61 -14.10
C ARG A 15 -1.52 -3.60 -14.01
N ALA A 16 -0.88 -2.57 -14.52
CA ALA A 16 0.57 -2.42 -14.46
C ALA A 16 1.05 -2.24 -13.01
N ALA A 17 0.36 -1.43 -12.24
CA ALA A 17 0.62 -1.22 -10.81
C ALA A 17 0.48 -2.53 -10.02
N ARG A 18 -0.60 -3.30 -10.26
CA ARG A 18 -0.81 -4.60 -9.62
C ARG A 18 0.32 -5.57 -9.88
N GLN A 19 0.79 -5.68 -11.13
CA GLN A 19 1.93 -6.55 -11.46
C GLN A 19 3.22 -6.11 -10.74
N THR A 20 3.42 -4.81 -10.64
CA THR A 20 4.59 -4.21 -9.99
C THR A 20 4.57 -4.46 -8.47
N VAL A 21 3.44 -4.24 -7.82
CA VAL A 21 3.26 -4.51 -6.37
C VAL A 21 3.34 -6.01 -6.08
N ASN A 22 2.78 -6.88 -6.93
CA ASN A 22 2.91 -8.34 -6.79
C ASN A 22 4.37 -8.80 -6.83
N ARG A 23 5.16 -8.26 -7.75
CA ARG A 23 6.60 -8.58 -7.84
C ARG A 23 7.36 -8.12 -6.60
N PHE A 24 7.04 -6.93 -6.09
CA PHE A 24 7.61 -6.44 -4.84
C PHE A 24 7.28 -7.39 -3.68
N PHE A 25 6.03 -7.76 -3.48
CA PHE A 25 5.64 -8.68 -2.42
C PHE A 25 6.27 -10.07 -2.55
N ALA A 26 6.41 -10.59 -3.77
CA ALA A 26 7.10 -11.86 -3.98
C ALA A 26 8.59 -11.77 -3.59
N SER A 27 9.27 -10.68 -3.93
CA SER A 27 10.65 -10.43 -3.52
C SER A 27 10.78 -10.27 -2.01
N GLN A 28 9.89 -9.50 -1.39
CA GLN A 28 9.85 -9.30 0.06
C GLN A 28 9.62 -10.62 0.80
N LEU A 29 8.68 -11.45 0.33
CA LEU A 29 8.43 -12.77 0.90
C LEU A 29 9.66 -13.68 0.82
N SER A 30 10.32 -13.70 -0.34
CA SER A 30 11.55 -14.49 -0.54
C SER A 30 12.66 -14.05 0.43
N GLU A 31 12.83 -12.76 0.64
CA GLU A 31 13.81 -12.20 1.58
C GLU A 31 13.48 -12.58 3.03
N ILE A 32 12.22 -12.44 3.43
CA ILE A 32 11.77 -12.78 4.79
C ILE A 32 11.97 -14.27 5.07
N THR A 33 11.56 -15.14 4.15
CA THR A 33 11.72 -16.60 4.34
C THR A 33 13.18 -17.03 4.35
N ALA A 34 14.01 -16.43 3.49
CA ALA A 34 15.46 -16.68 3.51
C ALA A 34 16.11 -16.20 4.81
N ALA A 35 15.71 -15.05 5.35
CA ALA A 35 16.17 -14.54 6.64
C ALA A 35 15.76 -15.49 7.79
N MET A 36 14.51 -15.97 7.78
CA MET A 36 14.05 -16.96 8.77
C MET A 36 14.82 -18.29 8.68
N GLU A 37 15.14 -18.74 7.47
CA GLU A 37 15.94 -19.96 7.26
C GLU A 37 17.41 -19.79 7.65
N SER A 38 18.02 -18.63 7.34
CA SER A 38 19.41 -18.33 7.68
C SER A 38 19.60 -18.04 9.17
N GLY A 39 18.65 -17.38 9.79
CA GLY A 39 18.61 -17.10 11.23
C GLY A 39 18.57 -18.36 12.10
N ARG A 40 18.35 -19.55 11.51
CA ARG A 40 18.54 -20.85 12.15
C ARG A 40 20.00 -21.16 12.52
N LYS A 41 20.98 -20.46 11.91
CA LYS A 41 22.39 -20.79 12.04
C LYS A 41 23.15 -19.94 13.08
N ASP A 42 22.54 -18.81 13.52
CA ASP A 42 23.20 -17.82 14.38
C ASP A 42 22.38 -17.52 15.68
N ALA A 43 22.56 -16.37 16.29
CA ALA A 43 21.97 -15.95 17.58
C ALA A 43 20.43 -16.05 17.68
N SER A 44 19.71 -16.21 16.57
CA SER A 44 18.26 -16.44 16.53
C SER A 44 17.87 -17.89 16.85
N GLU A 45 18.82 -18.84 16.89
CA GLU A 45 18.54 -20.23 17.25
C GLU A 45 17.95 -20.30 18.67
N ASP A 46 18.43 -19.50 19.60
CA ASP A 46 17.91 -19.37 20.96
C ASP A 46 16.46 -18.84 20.98
N PHE A 47 16.14 -17.85 20.14
CA PHE A 47 14.78 -17.31 20.04
C PHE A 47 13.79 -18.34 19.47
N TRP A 48 14.14 -18.99 18.35
CA TRP A 48 13.29 -19.99 17.73
C TRP A 48 13.18 -21.28 18.56
N GLN A 49 14.24 -21.67 19.27
CA GLN A 49 14.21 -22.78 20.21
C GLN A 49 13.33 -22.46 21.43
N ARG A 50 13.40 -21.27 21.99
CA ARG A 50 12.56 -20.83 23.10
C ARG A 50 11.07 -20.77 22.72
N ILE A 51 10.78 -20.29 21.51
CA ILE A 51 9.41 -20.26 20.96
C ILE A 51 8.91 -21.70 20.73
N SER A 52 9.69 -22.53 20.05
CA SER A 52 9.27 -23.90 19.72
C SER A 52 9.23 -24.85 20.93
N SER A 53 9.99 -24.55 21.99
CA SER A 53 9.98 -25.36 23.23
C SER A 53 8.92 -24.92 24.24
N GLY A 54 8.19 -23.83 23.99
CA GLY A 54 7.21 -23.27 24.92
C GLY A 54 7.81 -22.73 26.22
N GLN A 55 9.15 -22.66 26.33
CA GLN A 55 9.83 -22.19 27.53
C GLN A 55 9.76 -20.67 27.65
N GLY A 56 8.99 -20.20 28.63
CA GLY A 56 8.97 -18.78 29.02
C GLY A 56 7.90 -17.93 28.31
N LEU A 57 7.06 -18.50 27.48
CA LEU A 57 5.87 -17.82 26.97
C LEU A 57 4.67 -18.27 27.81
N THR A 58 4.07 -17.34 28.53
CA THR A 58 2.68 -17.50 28.97
C THR A 58 1.83 -17.68 27.71
N PHE A 59 0.85 -18.59 27.74
CA PHE A 59 -0.07 -18.87 26.60
C PHE A 59 -0.99 -17.68 26.27
N ASP A 60 -0.44 -16.48 26.27
CA ASP A 60 -1.11 -15.25 25.86
C ASP A 60 -0.75 -14.98 24.39
N VAL A 61 -1.74 -15.11 23.51
CA VAL A 61 -1.63 -14.84 22.07
C VAL A 61 -1.02 -13.45 21.80
N THR A 62 -1.30 -12.48 22.66
CA THR A 62 -0.76 -11.13 22.55
C THR A 62 0.74 -11.11 22.77
N ALA A 63 1.23 -11.85 23.78
CA ALA A 63 2.65 -11.97 24.07
C ALA A 63 3.39 -12.73 22.96
N ILE A 64 2.81 -13.80 22.43
CA ILE A 64 3.37 -14.58 21.31
C ILE A 64 3.46 -13.68 20.04
N ARG A 65 2.42 -12.91 19.73
CA ARG A 65 2.43 -12.00 18.61
C ARG A 65 3.47 -10.89 18.76
N ALA A 66 3.62 -10.32 19.96
CA ALA A 66 4.65 -9.32 20.26
C ALA A 66 6.06 -9.90 20.05
N ALA A 67 6.32 -11.11 20.55
CA ALA A 67 7.60 -11.79 20.36
C ALA A 67 7.88 -12.10 18.87
N ALA A 68 6.88 -12.53 18.11
CA ALA A 68 6.99 -12.73 16.66
C ALA A 68 7.29 -11.40 15.92
N MET A 69 6.68 -10.30 16.35
CA MET A 69 6.93 -8.96 15.81
C MET A 69 8.38 -8.51 16.09
N ASP A 70 8.86 -8.71 17.31
CA ASP A 70 10.24 -8.37 17.71
C ASP A 70 11.26 -9.18 16.90
N ALA A 71 11.00 -10.47 16.68
CA ALA A 71 11.87 -11.31 15.85
C ALA A 71 11.90 -10.82 14.39
N LEU A 72 10.77 -10.48 13.79
CA LEU A 72 10.71 -9.93 12.44
C LEU A 72 11.49 -8.60 12.34
N ASN A 73 11.41 -7.76 13.37
CA ASN A 73 12.15 -6.49 13.41
C ASN A 73 13.68 -6.69 13.52
N GLN A 74 14.14 -7.79 14.10
CA GLN A 74 15.56 -8.12 14.16
C GLN A 74 16.06 -8.77 12.87
N LEU A 75 15.21 -9.53 12.18
CA LEU A 75 15.58 -10.26 10.97
C LEU A 75 15.51 -9.41 9.69
N ILE A 76 14.63 -8.41 9.65
CA ILE A 76 14.32 -7.63 8.45
C ILE A 76 14.59 -6.15 8.69
N ASP A 77 15.35 -5.54 7.79
CA ASP A 77 15.48 -4.08 7.72
C ASP A 77 14.25 -3.47 7.05
N TRP A 78 13.27 -3.08 7.84
CA TRP A 78 12.02 -2.49 7.36
C TRP A 78 12.22 -1.11 6.72
N ASN A 79 13.27 -0.37 7.05
CA ASN A 79 13.60 0.88 6.36
C ASN A 79 14.04 0.58 4.92
N GLN A 80 14.82 -0.47 4.71
CA GLN A 80 15.18 -0.92 3.36
C GLN A 80 13.94 -1.39 2.56
N GLN A 81 12.99 -2.06 3.21
CA GLN A 81 11.72 -2.44 2.61
C GLN A 81 10.87 -1.22 2.23
N ASP A 82 10.82 -0.20 3.07
CA ASP A 82 10.15 1.06 2.78
C ASP A 82 10.76 1.76 1.56
N GLU A 83 12.07 1.85 1.49
CA GLU A 83 12.77 2.43 0.34
C GLU A 83 12.56 1.62 -0.95
N ALA A 84 12.56 0.29 -0.86
CA ALA A 84 12.31 -0.58 -2.00
C ALA A 84 10.88 -0.43 -2.54
N LEU A 85 9.89 -0.37 -1.64
CA LEU A 85 8.49 -0.13 -2.02
C LEU A 85 8.30 1.29 -2.58
N LEU A 86 8.96 2.29 -2.00
CA LEU A 86 8.93 3.67 -2.50
C LEU A 86 9.44 3.74 -3.94
N ARG A 87 10.59 3.11 -4.23
CA ARG A 87 11.13 3.01 -5.60
C ARG A 87 10.19 2.27 -6.54
N THR A 88 9.51 1.26 -6.05
CA THR A 88 8.55 0.44 -6.80
C THR A 88 7.29 1.23 -7.18
N LEU A 89 6.77 2.05 -6.27
CA LEU A 89 5.53 2.81 -6.49
C LEU A 89 5.75 4.16 -7.20
N ASN A 90 6.94 4.73 -7.13
CA ASN A 90 7.23 6.03 -7.77
C ASN A 90 6.79 6.10 -9.24
N PRO A 91 7.14 5.15 -10.13
CA PRO A 91 6.70 5.20 -11.52
C PRO A 91 5.17 5.11 -11.67
N VAL A 92 4.51 4.32 -10.82
CA VAL A 92 3.04 4.20 -10.80
C VAL A 92 2.39 5.53 -10.46
N TRP A 93 2.89 6.19 -9.44
CA TRP A 93 2.41 7.50 -9.00
C TRP A 93 2.64 8.57 -10.06
N GLU A 94 3.82 8.58 -10.68
CA GLU A 94 4.17 9.56 -11.72
C GLU A 94 3.26 9.43 -12.93
N GLU A 95 3.05 8.23 -13.44
CA GLU A 95 2.19 7.98 -14.59
C GLU A 95 0.73 8.35 -14.28
N ALA A 96 0.20 7.93 -13.12
CA ALA A 96 -1.15 8.23 -12.71
C ALA A 96 -1.38 9.73 -12.49
N PHE A 97 -0.46 10.41 -11.83
CA PHE A 97 -0.51 11.85 -11.60
C PHE A 97 -0.53 12.64 -12.92
N ASN A 98 0.39 12.33 -13.83
CA ASN A 98 0.47 12.97 -15.14
C ASN A 98 -0.79 12.71 -15.98
N THR A 99 -1.37 11.50 -15.90
CA THR A 99 -2.63 11.17 -16.56
C THR A 99 -3.78 12.01 -16.01
N GLY A 100 -3.85 12.19 -14.69
CA GLY A 100 -4.82 13.05 -14.05
C GLY A 100 -4.72 14.52 -14.50
N ALA A 101 -3.51 15.06 -14.50
CA ALA A 101 -3.26 16.41 -14.96
C ALA A 101 -3.65 16.63 -16.42
N LYS A 102 -3.19 15.75 -17.33
CA LYS A 102 -3.53 15.79 -18.75
C LYS A 102 -5.03 15.67 -19.01
N SER A 103 -5.73 14.86 -18.21
CA SER A 103 -7.20 14.71 -18.33
C SER A 103 -7.92 16.04 -18.10
N ILE A 104 -7.50 16.85 -17.15
CA ILE A 104 -8.08 18.17 -16.89
C ILE A 104 -7.77 19.13 -18.03
N GLU A 105 -6.54 19.14 -18.53
CA GLU A 105 -6.17 19.98 -19.66
C GLU A 105 -6.96 19.65 -20.91
N GLN A 106 -7.05 18.37 -21.26
CA GLN A 106 -7.71 17.91 -22.50
C GLN A 106 -9.23 18.05 -22.45
N ASN A 107 -9.87 17.82 -21.31
CA ASN A 107 -11.33 17.80 -21.23
C ASN A 107 -11.95 19.16 -20.87
N PHE A 108 -11.18 20.02 -20.20
CA PHE A 108 -11.70 21.30 -19.71
C PHE A 108 -10.91 22.51 -20.24
N GLY A 109 -9.84 22.28 -21.02
CA GLY A 109 -9.00 23.35 -21.52
C GLY A 109 -8.24 24.11 -20.42
N ILE A 110 -8.17 23.55 -19.22
CA ILE A 110 -7.50 24.17 -18.07
C ILE A 110 -6.00 23.85 -18.16
N THR A 111 -5.22 24.85 -18.60
CA THR A 111 -3.77 24.74 -18.66
C THR A 111 -3.15 25.37 -17.42
N ALA A 112 -2.31 24.62 -16.72
CA ALA A 112 -1.61 25.14 -15.55
C ALA A 112 -0.59 26.22 -15.94
N VAL A 113 -0.63 27.35 -15.26
CA VAL A 113 0.38 28.41 -15.41
C VAL A 113 1.77 27.91 -15.00
N ARG A 114 1.81 27.00 -14.05
CA ARG A 114 3.01 26.30 -13.60
C ARG A 114 2.71 24.80 -13.56
N ALA A 115 3.56 24.00 -14.18
CA ALA A 115 3.39 22.55 -14.17
C ALA A 115 3.28 22.01 -12.72
N PRO A 116 2.26 21.22 -12.41
CA PRO A 116 2.15 20.55 -11.12
C PRO A 116 3.39 19.67 -10.88
N ARG A 117 3.85 19.61 -9.63
CA ARG A 117 5.02 18.80 -9.27
C ARG A 117 4.59 17.58 -8.46
N LEU A 118 4.74 16.43 -9.06
CA LEU A 118 4.59 15.14 -8.36
C LEU A 118 5.52 15.07 -7.13
N THR A 119 6.75 15.60 -7.23
CA THR A 119 7.73 15.60 -6.15
C THR A 119 7.21 16.24 -4.86
N ASP A 120 6.39 17.27 -4.94
CA ASP A 120 5.82 17.93 -3.77
C ASP A 120 4.75 17.05 -3.09
N TYR A 121 3.95 16.35 -3.89
CA TYR A 121 2.99 15.38 -3.42
C TYR A 121 3.67 14.15 -2.78
N LEU A 122 4.66 13.57 -3.46
CA LEU A 122 5.39 12.40 -2.96
C LEU A 122 6.16 12.68 -1.68
N ARG A 123 6.77 13.88 -1.55
CA ARG A 123 7.48 14.28 -0.34
C ARG A 123 6.56 14.28 0.89
N GLN A 124 5.30 14.64 0.72
CA GLN A 124 4.34 14.74 1.81
C GLN A 124 3.67 13.40 2.14
N GLN A 125 3.38 12.59 1.15
CA GLN A 125 2.51 11.41 1.30
C GLN A 125 3.19 10.07 1.04
N GLY A 126 4.19 10.03 0.15
CA GLY A 126 4.76 8.76 -0.33
C GLY A 126 5.32 7.88 0.78
N LEU A 127 6.20 8.42 1.62
CA LEU A 127 6.84 7.64 2.70
C LEU A 127 5.83 7.14 3.73
N LYS A 128 4.83 7.97 4.09
CA LYS A 128 3.76 7.56 5.01
C LYS A 128 2.96 6.37 4.46
N ARG A 129 2.70 6.37 3.15
CA ARG A 129 1.94 5.30 2.49
C ARG A 129 2.71 3.99 2.45
N VAL A 130 3.98 4.02 2.03
CA VAL A 130 4.81 2.81 1.98
C VAL A 130 4.99 2.20 3.36
N ARG A 131 5.19 3.01 4.40
CA ARG A 131 5.24 2.56 5.79
C ARG A 131 3.96 1.84 6.20
N GLY A 132 2.79 2.42 5.95
CA GLY A 132 1.51 1.78 6.28
C GLY A 132 1.29 0.46 5.55
N ILE A 133 1.77 0.33 4.31
CA ILE A 133 1.73 -0.93 3.55
C ILE A 133 2.64 -1.98 4.20
N ASN A 134 3.87 -1.62 4.53
CA ASN A 134 4.83 -2.53 5.14
C ASN A 134 4.45 -2.90 6.60
N GLU A 135 3.94 -1.96 7.38
CA GLU A 135 3.38 -2.23 8.72
C GLU A 135 2.27 -3.28 8.66
N THR A 136 1.32 -3.14 7.73
CA THR A 136 0.27 -4.14 7.52
C THR A 136 0.84 -5.50 7.11
N THR A 137 1.89 -5.54 6.31
CA THR A 137 2.56 -6.78 5.92
C THR A 137 3.21 -7.44 7.14
N ARG A 138 3.96 -6.67 7.92
CA ARG A 138 4.61 -7.12 9.15
C ARG A 138 3.61 -7.68 10.16
N ASP A 139 2.48 -6.97 10.37
CA ASP A 139 1.41 -7.41 11.26
C ASP A 139 0.80 -8.76 10.85
N LYS A 140 0.57 -8.95 9.54
CA LYS A 140 0.02 -10.20 9.01
C LYS A 140 0.99 -11.37 9.17
N ILE A 141 2.29 -11.12 8.94
CA ILE A 141 3.33 -12.15 9.15
C ILE A 141 3.43 -12.49 10.64
N ALA A 142 3.48 -11.50 11.52
CA ALA A 142 3.53 -11.73 12.96
C ALA A 142 2.31 -12.52 13.46
N SER A 143 1.12 -12.23 12.94
CA SER A 143 -0.09 -12.98 13.25
C SER A 143 0.01 -14.44 12.79
N ALA A 144 0.42 -14.67 11.53
CA ALA A 144 0.57 -16.02 10.99
C ALA A 144 1.62 -16.86 11.76
N LEU A 145 2.70 -16.21 12.19
CA LEU A 145 3.71 -16.82 13.05
C LEU A 145 3.14 -17.16 14.44
N ALA A 146 2.39 -16.24 15.05
CA ALA A 146 1.76 -16.48 16.34
C ALA A 146 0.81 -17.68 16.30
N ASP A 147 -0.04 -17.75 15.27
CA ASP A 147 -0.96 -18.88 15.07
C ASP A 147 -0.22 -20.23 14.94
N GLY A 148 0.90 -20.24 14.23
CA GLY A 148 1.72 -21.43 14.07
C GLY A 148 2.46 -21.84 15.35
N ILE A 149 2.94 -20.86 16.11
CA ILE A 149 3.58 -21.08 17.42
C ILE A 149 2.56 -21.68 18.41
N GLU A 150 1.35 -21.11 18.46
CA GLU A 150 0.25 -21.62 19.29
C GLU A 150 -0.12 -23.07 18.90
N ALA A 151 -0.06 -23.39 17.61
CA ALA A 151 -0.27 -24.76 17.09
C ALA A 151 0.94 -25.70 17.34
N GLY A 152 2.03 -25.23 17.95
CA GLY A 152 3.24 -26.04 18.22
C GLY A 152 4.05 -26.35 16.96
N GLU A 153 3.98 -25.53 15.94
CA GLU A 153 4.71 -25.71 14.68
C GLU A 153 6.22 -25.50 14.85
N SER A 154 7.01 -26.36 14.25
CA SER A 154 8.45 -26.18 14.13
C SER A 154 8.79 -24.98 13.24
N THR A 155 9.99 -24.42 13.34
CA THR A 155 10.47 -23.33 12.49
C THR A 155 10.30 -23.62 10.98
N ALA A 156 10.56 -24.88 10.56
CA ALA A 156 10.36 -25.28 9.17
C ALA A 156 8.88 -25.24 8.74
N GLN A 157 7.97 -25.57 9.65
CA GLN A 157 6.52 -25.48 9.42
C GLN A 157 6.06 -24.01 9.41
N LEU A 158 6.62 -23.15 10.28
CA LEU A 158 6.36 -21.71 10.28
C LEU A 158 6.78 -21.05 8.96
N VAL A 159 7.98 -21.35 8.45
CA VAL A 159 8.44 -20.89 7.13
C VAL A 159 7.47 -21.35 6.04
N LYS A 160 7.08 -22.63 6.04
CA LYS A 160 6.12 -23.18 5.08
C LYS A 160 4.74 -22.51 5.19
N ARG A 161 4.27 -22.23 6.40
CA ARG A 161 3.02 -21.48 6.65
C ARG A 161 3.07 -20.12 5.98
N ILE A 162 4.15 -19.35 6.18
CA ILE A 162 4.34 -18.06 5.56
C ILE A 162 4.37 -18.17 4.03
N GLN A 163 5.11 -19.15 3.47
CA GLN A 163 5.18 -19.38 2.03
C GLN A 163 3.84 -19.78 1.41
N GLN A 164 2.98 -20.47 2.11
CA GLN A 164 1.70 -20.97 1.61
C GLN A 164 0.57 -19.95 1.75
N HIS A 165 0.50 -19.22 2.84
CA HIS A 165 -0.64 -18.35 3.15
C HIS A 165 -0.45 -16.90 2.73
N LEU A 166 0.79 -16.39 2.71
CA LEU A 166 1.03 -15.01 2.33
C LEU A 166 0.77 -14.68 0.85
N PRO A 167 1.10 -15.56 -0.12
CA PRO A 167 0.93 -15.23 -1.54
C PRO A 167 -0.51 -14.85 -1.90
N ASP A 168 -1.50 -15.60 -1.41
CA ASP A 168 -2.92 -15.32 -1.69
C ASP A 168 -3.36 -14.00 -1.08
N MET A 169 -3.03 -13.77 0.19
CA MET A 169 -3.30 -12.50 0.86
C MET A 169 -2.57 -11.32 0.21
N GLN A 170 -1.37 -11.54 -0.32
CA GLN A 170 -0.60 -10.51 -1.01
C GLN A 170 -1.17 -10.19 -2.39
N ALA A 171 -1.69 -11.17 -3.13
CA ALA A 171 -2.28 -10.94 -4.44
C ALA A 171 -3.54 -10.06 -4.36
N GLU A 172 -4.41 -10.29 -3.38
CA GLU A 172 -5.59 -9.45 -3.11
C GLU A 172 -5.18 -8.04 -2.68
N ARG A 173 -4.22 -7.95 -1.75
CA ARG A 173 -3.70 -6.67 -1.29
C ARG A 173 -3.01 -5.88 -2.39
N ALA A 174 -2.24 -6.54 -3.25
CA ALA A 174 -1.58 -5.87 -4.37
C ALA A 174 -2.60 -5.25 -5.33
N ALA A 175 -3.75 -5.91 -5.55
CA ALA A 175 -4.83 -5.33 -6.34
C ALA A 175 -5.41 -4.08 -5.64
N ALA A 176 -5.75 -4.19 -4.35
CA ALA A 176 -6.29 -3.07 -3.58
C ALA A 176 -5.32 -1.88 -3.49
N ILE A 177 -4.03 -2.15 -3.23
CA ILE A 177 -2.97 -1.12 -3.21
C ILE A 177 -2.84 -0.48 -4.59
N ALA A 178 -2.73 -1.27 -5.66
CA ALA A 178 -2.56 -0.76 -7.01
C ALA A 178 -3.72 0.17 -7.41
N THR A 179 -4.96 -0.26 -7.16
CA THR A 179 -6.15 0.55 -7.40
C THR A 179 -6.13 1.83 -6.57
N SER A 180 -5.90 1.73 -5.27
CA SER A 180 -5.88 2.88 -4.36
C SER A 180 -4.78 3.89 -4.72
N GLU A 181 -3.57 3.42 -5.01
CA GLU A 181 -2.43 4.28 -5.32
C GLU A 181 -2.57 4.95 -6.69
N ALA A 182 -3.04 4.23 -7.72
CA ALA A 182 -3.31 4.79 -9.04
C ALA A 182 -4.42 5.86 -8.98
N HIS A 183 -5.54 5.54 -8.34
CA HIS A 183 -6.66 6.49 -8.19
C HIS A 183 -6.26 7.75 -7.44
N THR A 184 -5.62 7.60 -6.30
CA THR A 184 -5.26 8.75 -5.47
C THR A 184 -4.25 9.66 -6.16
N SER A 185 -3.28 9.07 -6.86
CA SER A 185 -2.28 9.85 -7.60
C SER A 185 -2.90 10.56 -8.83
N MET A 186 -3.81 9.89 -9.54
CA MET A 186 -4.56 10.52 -10.62
C MET A 186 -5.42 11.69 -10.13
N GLN A 187 -6.11 11.54 -9.01
CA GLN A 187 -6.90 12.62 -8.41
C GLN A 187 -5.99 13.79 -7.96
N ALA A 188 -4.83 13.49 -7.37
CA ALA A 188 -3.86 14.49 -6.99
C ALA A 188 -3.35 15.29 -8.20
N GLY A 189 -3.07 14.60 -9.32
CA GLY A 189 -2.67 15.24 -10.58
C GLY A 189 -3.78 16.12 -11.16
N SER A 190 -5.01 15.62 -11.18
CA SER A 190 -6.18 16.40 -11.62
C SER A 190 -6.39 17.65 -10.76
N PHE A 191 -6.30 17.49 -9.44
CA PHE A 191 -6.45 18.58 -8.50
C PHE A 191 -5.34 19.63 -8.66
N ALA A 192 -4.08 19.19 -8.75
CA ALA A 192 -2.95 20.07 -8.98
C ALA A 192 -3.10 20.85 -10.29
N GLN A 193 -3.55 20.21 -11.38
CA GLN A 193 -3.77 20.90 -12.65
C GLN A 193 -4.85 21.98 -12.53
N MET A 194 -5.95 21.72 -11.85
CA MET A 194 -6.99 22.72 -11.60
C MET A 194 -6.46 23.89 -10.75
N GLN A 195 -5.75 23.59 -9.67
CA GLN A 195 -5.19 24.60 -8.77
C GLN A 195 -4.18 25.49 -9.47
N TYR A 196 -3.22 24.92 -10.20
CA TYR A 196 -2.22 25.68 -10.97
C TYR A 196 -2.80 26.35 -12.23
N GLY A 197 -3.94 25.87 -12.72
CA GLY A 197 -4.70 26.45 -13.82
C GLY A 197 -5.61 27.62 -13.39
N GLY A 198 -5.58 28.01 -12.11
CA GLY A 198 -6.30 29.17 -11.60
C GLY A 198 -7.76 28.91 -11.24
N CYS A 199 -8.19 27.67 -11.09
CA CYS A 199 -9.52 27.38 -10.54
C CYS A 199 -9.60 27.87 -9.10
N THR A 200 -10.69 28.58 -8.78
CA THR A 200 -10.91 29.16 -7.43
C THR A 200 -11.83 28.31 -6.57
N THR A 201 -12.63 27.46 -7.20
CA THR A 201 -13.61 26.60 -6.51
C THR A 201 -13.58 25.17 -7.07
N LYS A 202 -14.12 24.24 -6.29
CA LYS A 202 -14.39 22.85 -6.68
C LYS A 202 -15.78 22.43 -6.21
N THR A 203 -16.42 21.53 -6.95
CA THR A 203 -17.74 21.01 -6.65
C THR A 203 -17.68 19.49 -6.49
N TRP A 204 -18.28 18.96 -5.41
CA TRP A 204 -18.42 17.53 -5.24
C TRP A 204 -19.52 16.99 -6.14
N ILE A 205 -19.22 15.98 -6.95
CA ILE A 205 -20.18 15.31 -7.82
C ILE A 205 -20.12 13.81 -7.54
N THR A 206 -21.25 13.22 -7.20
CA THR A 206 -21.40 11.77 -7.03
C THR A 206 -21.79 11.11 -8.33
N ALA A 207 -21.65 9.77 -8.42
CA ALA A 207 -22.14 8.98 -9.55
C ALA A 207 -23.67 9.06 -9.71
N GLY A 208 -24.40 9.37 -8.63
CA GLY A 208 -25.85 9.51 -8.64
C GLY A 208 -26.62 8.19 -8.62
N ASP A 209 -25.93 7.07 -8.45
CA ASP A 209 -26.49 5.72 -8.36
C ASP A 209 -26.77 5.29 -6.91
N GLU A 210 -27.28 4.08 -6.75
CA GLU A 210 -27.63 3.51 -5.43
C GLU A 210 -26.41 3.09 -4.58
N ASP A 211 -25.24 2.93 -5.20
CA ASP A 211 -24.00 2.58 -4.53
C ASP A 211 -23.34 3.79 -3.82
N VAL A 212 -23.86 5.00 -4.04
CA VAL A 212 -23.36 6.21 -3.37
C VAL A 212 -23.71 6.19 -1.89
N ARG A 213 -22.70 6.23 -1.04
CA ARG A 213 -22.87 6.30 0.43
C ARG A 213 -23.65 7.55 0.82
N ASP A 214 -24.50 7.46 1.84
CA ASP A 214 -25.32 8.58 2.29
C ASP A 214 -24.52 9.83 2.66
N SER A 215 -23.35 9.65 3.29
CA SER A 215 -22.40 10.74 3.58
C SER A 215 -21.88 11.44 2.33
N HIS A 216 -21.72 10.73 1.20
CA HIS A 216 -21.31 11.30 -0.08
C HIS A 216 -22.49 11.90 -0.83
N ARG A 217 -23.68 11.32 -0.70
CA ARG A 217 -24.92 11.81 -1.32
C ARG A 217 -25.29 13.21 -0.80
N SER A 218 -25.11 13.45 0.50
CA SER A 218 -25.35 14.77 1.11
C SER A 218 -24.39 15.86 0.62
N GLN A 219 -23.21 15.48 0.11
CA GLN A 219 -22.22 16.40 -0.45
C GLN A 219 -22.44 16.72 -1.92
N ASN A 220 -23.34 16.00 -2.61
CA ASN A 220 -23.53 16.17 -4.05
C ASN A 220 -23.98 17.60 -4.39
N GLY A 221 -23.24 18.27 -5.27
CA GLY A 221 -23.48 19.67 -5.66
C GLY A 221 -22.87 20.70 -4.71
N VAL A 222 -22.29 20.31 -3.58
CA VAL A 222 -21.62 21.24 -2.67
C VAL A 222 -20.38 21.81 -3.35
N THR A 223 -20.26 23.15 -3.36
CA THR A 223 -19.12 23.89 -3.93
C THR A 223 -18.38 24.58 -2.80
N VAL A 224 -17.06 24.40 -2.79
CA VAL A 224 -16.14 25.02 -1.83
C VAL A 224 -14.96 25.68 -2.55
N PRO A 225 -14.24 26.62 -1.91
CA PRO A 225 -12.95 27.09 -2.40
C PRO A 225 -12.00 25.94 -2.70
N ILE A 226 -11.12 26.10 -3.73
CA ILE A 226 -10.26 25.00 -4.22
C ILE A 226 -9.33 24.45 -3.15
N ASP A 227 -8.89 25.28 -2.22
CA ASP A 227 -7.97 24.97 -1.12
C ASP A 227 -8.65 24.42 0.15
N GLN A 228 -9.98 24.46 0.21
CA GLN A 228 -10.73 23.93 1.36
C GLN A 228 -11.10 22.44 1.16
N PRO A 229 -11.12 21.61 2.21
CA PRO A 229 -11.70 20.26 2.15
C PRO A 229 -13.23 20.34 1.93
N PHE A 230 -13.81 19.21 1.47
CA PHE A 230 -15.26 19.02 1.49
C PHE A 230 -15.71 18.56 2.85
#